data_916fe4346a3726bc3c917e85d7ad85b5
#
_entry.id   916fe4346a3726bc3c917e85d7ad85b5
#
_cell.length_a   1.000
_cell.length_b   1.000
_cell.length_c   1.000
_cell.angle_alpha   90.00
_cell.angle_beta   90.00
_cell.angle_gamma   90.00
#
_symmetry.space_group_name_H-M   'P 1'
#
loop_
_entity.id
_entity.type
_entity.pdbx_description
1 polymer ?
#
loop_
_entity_poly.entity_id
_entity_poly.type
_entity_poly.pdbx_seq_one_letter_code
_entity_poly.pdbx_strand_id
1 'polypeptide(L)'
;TSDNSAHNQCSAEANDYNKKDNKYFSHAVTKLLSAEHLFDAICNVTDRPEKFPGFPLGTRPVQLPDGEVNHPFLKTFGQPARELACECERESDSNLAQALQLINGATVNDKLKAATNRIGKLLAKKLSDKEILEDLYLSTLSRRPDAEDEKVALEYVGKFDASKGGEQLAQKRK
;
A
#
# COMPACT_ATOMS: atom_id res chain seq x y z
N THR A 1 22.94 -24.49 2.51
CA THR A 1 23.16 -23.10 2.94
C THR A 1 23.42 -22.28 1.70
N SER A 2 22.38 -21.91 0.97
CA SER A 2 22.44 -21.00 -0.16
C SER A 2 22.17 -19.60 0.40
N ASP A 3 23.22 -18.79 0.44
CA ASP A 3 23.19 -17.41 0.86
C ASP A 3 22.15 -16.61 0.07
N ASN A 4 21.09 -16.23 0.76
CA ASN A 4 20.07 -15.31 0.26
C ASN A 4 20.57 -13.85 0.28
N SER A 5 21.87 -13.64 0.51
CA SER A 5 22.54 -12.33 0.53
C SER A 5 22.66 -11.67 -0.84
N ALA A 6 22.50 -12.45 -1.92
CA ALA A 6 22.65 -11.92 -3.29
C ALA A 6 21.43 -11.10 -3.78
N HIS A 7 20.26 -11.24 -3.15
CA HIS A 7 19.06 -10.50 -3.59
C HIS A 7 18.97 -9.08 -3.00
N ASN A 8 19.71 -8.80 -1.92
CA ASN A 8 19.79 -7.46 -1.34
C ASN A 8 20.88 -6.58 -1.95
N GLN A 9 21.67 -7.08 -2.88
CA GLN A 9 22.78 -6.33 -3.47
C GLN A 9 22.40 -5.41 -4.64
N CYS A 10 21.15 -5.38 -5.07
CA CYS A 10 20.70 -4.42 -6.10
C CYS A 10 20.27 -3.05 -5.56
N SER A 11 20.08 -2.90 -4.26
CA SER A 11 20.05 -1.59 -3.62
C SER A 11 21.46 -1.30 -3.14
N ALA A 12 22.18 -0.43 -3.83
CA ALA A 12 23.41 0.12 -3.28
C ALA A 12 23.05 0.75 -1.94
N GLU A 13 23.35 0.05 -0.85
CA GLU A 13 23.05 0.52 0.50
C GLU A 13 23.78 1.84 0.72
N ALA A 14 23.05 2.83 1.20
CA ALA A 14 23.64 4.08 1.63
C ALA A 14 24.57 3.77 2.81
N ASN A 15 25.85 3.95 2.62
CA ASN A 15 26.86 3.85 3.67
C ASN A 15 27.36 5.24 4.07
N ASP A 16 28.21 5.33 5.09
CA ASP A 16 28.69 6.62 5.60
C ASP A 16 29.45 7.47 4.55
N TYR A 17 29.97 6.84 3.50
CA TYR A 17 30.70 7.53 2.42
C TYR A 17 29.76 8.07 1.34
N ASN A 18 28.71 7.36 1.00
CA ASN A 18 27.84 7.72 -0.13
C ASN A 18 26.46 8.27 0.27
N LYS A 19 26.11 8.23 1.56
CA LYS A 19 24.78 8.62 2.08
C LYS A 19 24.35 10.04 1.67
N LYS A 20 25.30 10.93 1.42
CA LYS A 20 25.04 12.33 1.01
C LYS A 20 25.19 12.56 -0.50
N ASP A 21 25.54 11.53 -1.25
CA ASP A 21 25.77 11.66 -2.68
C ASP A 21 24.47 11.51 -3.48
N ASN A 22 23.81 12.64 -3.71
CA ASN A 22 22.62 12.71 -4.57
C ASN A 22 22.96 13.03 -6.03
N LYS A 23 24.25 13.19 -6.37
CA LYS A 23 24.69 13.64 -7.70
C LYS A 23 25.18 12.51 -8.59
N TYR A 24 25.94 11.58 -8.04
CA TYR A 24 26.63 10.52 -8.81
C TYR A 24 25.93 9.18 -8.77
N PHE A 25 24.73 9.11 -8.17
CA PHE A 25 23.92 7.88 -8.08
C PHE A 25 24.66 6.69 -7.45
N SER A 26 25.58 6.96 -6.52
CA SER A 26 26.33 5.94 -5.80
C SER A 26 25.47 5.11 -4.84
N HIS A 27 24.24 5.50 -4.61
CA HIS A 27 23.19 4.76 -3.92
C HIS A 27 21.82 5.08 -4.51
N ALA A 28 20.82 4.25 -4.22
CA ALA A 28 19.45 4.51 -4.63
C ALA A 28 18.88 5.71 -3.86
N VAL A 29 18.49 6.76 -4.58
CA VAL A 29 17.80 7.91 -3.99
C VAL A 29 16.32 7.56 -3.85
N THR A 30 15.88 7.38 -2.61
CA THR A 30 14.47 7.12 -2.31
C THR A 30 13.63 8.37 -2.55
N LYS A 31 12.53 8.21 -3.27
CA LYS A 31 11.54 9.28 -3.50
C LYS A 31 10.18 8.82 -3.01
N LEU A 32 9.38 9.75 -2.52
CA LEU A 32 7.99 9.48 -2.20
C LEU A 32 7.22 9.16 -3.49
N LEU A 33 6.30 8.20 -3.41
CA LEU A 33 5.37 7.95 -4.49
C LEU A 33 4.46 9.16 -4.69
N SER A 34 4.14 9.46 -5.94
CA SER A 34 3.12 10.48 -6.19
C SER A 34 1.75 10.03 -5.65
N ALA A 35 0.88 10.99 -5.37
CA ALA A 35 -0.46 10.73 -4.85
C ALA A 35 -1.22 9.70 -5.69
N GLU A 36 -1.14 9.83 -7.01
CA GLU A 36 -1.83 8.97 -7.97
C GLU A 36 -1.28 7.53 -7.92
N HIS A 37 0.05 7.36 -7.90
CA HIS A 37 0.68 6.04 -7.83
C HIS A 37 0.43 5.36 -6.48
N LEU A 38 0.49 6.13 -5.37
CA LEU A 38 0.19 5.60 -4.05
C LEU A 38 -1.26 5.13 -3.95
N PHE A 39 -2.19 5.95 -4.46
CA PHE A 39 -3.61 5.61 -4.44
C PHE A 39 -3.92 4.39 -5.31
N ASP A 40 -3.29 4.30 -6.46
CA ASP A 40 -3.38 3.15 -7.36
C ASP A 40 -2.87 1.87 -6.69
N ALA A 41 -1.73 1.95 -6.00
CA ALA A 41 -1.19 0.84 -5.23
C ALA A 41 -2.18 0.38 -4.14
N ILE A 42 -2.79 1.30 -3.40
CA ILE A 42 -3.82 0.98 -2.40
C ILE A 42 -5.03 0.28 -3.04
N CYS A 43 -5.51 0.78 -4.17
CA CYS A 43 -6.62 0.15 -4.92
C CYS A 43 -6.26 -1.27 -5.36
N ASN A 44 -5.06 -1.49 -5.87
CA ASN A 44 -4.57 -2.79 -6.32
C ASN A 44 -4.39 -3.78 -5.17
N VAL A 45 -3.76 -3.35 -4.08
CA VAL A 45 -3.54 -4.20 -2.89
C VAL A 45 -4.86 -4.63 -2.27
N THR A 46 -5.80 -3.70 -2.13
CA THR A 46 -7.11 -3.99 -1.55
C THR A 46 -8.08 -4.66 -2.52
N ASP A 47 -7.74 -4.74 -3.81
CA ASP A 47 -8.62 -5.19 -4.90
C ASP A 47 -9.97 -4.45 -4.91
N ARG A 48 -9.89 -3.14 -4.63
CA ARG A 48 -11.04 -2.23 -4.57
C ARG A 48 -10.79 -0.99 -5.42
N PRO A 49 -11.15 -1.04 -6.72
CA PRO A 49 -11.04 0.13 -7.58
C PRO A 49 -11.90 1.28 -7.06
N GLU A 50 -11.46 2.49 -7.28
CA GLU A 50 -12.22 3.71 -6.99
C GLU A 50 -13.11 4.08 -8.16
N LYS A 51 -14.20 4.78 -7.87
CA LYS A 51 -15.07 5.34 -8.89
C LYS A 51 -14.93 6.86 -8.90
N PHE A 52 -14.33 7.36 -9.96
CA PHE A 52 -14.24 8.80 -10.18
C PHE A 52 -15.47 9.34 -10.90
N PRO A 53 -15.98 10.53 -10.50
CA PRO A 53 -17.10 11.16 -11.20
C PRO A 53 -16.77 11.37 -12.70
N GLY A 54 -17.70 10.98 -13.58
CA GLY A 54 -17.51 11.10 -15.03
C GLY A 54 -16.68 10.00 -15.70
N PHE A 55 -16.11 9.06 -14.92
CA PHE A 55 -15.26 8.00 -15.45
C PHE A 55 -15.82 6.59 -15.14
N PRO A 56 -15.50 5.58 -15.97
CA PRO A 56 -15.87 4.20 -15.71
C PRO A 56 -15.26 3.67 -14.40
N LEU A 57 -15.90 2.69 -13.78
CA LEU A 57 -15.33 1.99 -12.64
C LEU A 57 -14.02 1.28 -13.05
N GLY A 58 -12.98 1.46 -12.26
CA GLY A 58 -11.66 0.90 -12.54
C GLY A 58 -10.72 1.84 -13.29
N THR A 59 -11.16 3.06 -13.62
CA THR A 59 -10.24 4.10 -14.11
C THR A 59 -9.20 4.39 -13.03
N ARG A 60 -7.93 4.34 -13.43
CA ARG A 60 -6.81 4.58 -12.51
C ARG A 60 -6.57 6.08 -12.33
N PRO A 61 -6.16 6.54 -11.14
CA PRO A 61 -5.83 7.95 -10.89
C PRO A 61 -4.82 8.52 -11.88
N VAL A 62 -3.85 7.72 -12.30
CA VAL A 62 -2.83 8.13 -13.29
C VAL A 62 -3.38 8.33 -14.71
N GLN A 63 -4.58 7.83 -15.00
CA GLN A 63 -5.24 7.95 -16.30
C GLN A 63 -6.16 9.16 -16.37
N LEU A 64 -6.39 9.84 -15.23
CA LEU A 64 -7.25 11.02 -15.20
C LEU A 64 -6.58 12.16 -15.97
N PRO A 65 -7.26 12.76 -16.96
CA PRO A 65 -6.65 13.74 -17.84
C PRO A 65 -6.31 15.05 -17.13
N ASP A 66 -7.08 15.41 -16.12
CA ASP A 66 -6.95 16.68 -15.40
C ASP A 66 -6.91 16.51 -13.89
N GLY A 67 -6.25 17.45 -13.21
CA GLY A 67 -6.22 17.53 -11.75
C GLY A 67 -7.58 17.91 -11.12
N GLU A 68 -8.64 18.01 -11.92
CA GLU A 68 -9.97 18.45 -11.49
C GLU A 68 -10.72 17.41 -10.65
N VAL A 69 -10.24 16.16 -10.58
CA VAL A 69 -10.89 15.18 -9.73
C VAL A 69 -10.59 15.50 -8.27
N ASN A 70 -11.57 16.14 -7.65
CA ASN A 70 -11.50 16.52 -6.24
C ASN A 70 -11.60 15.28 -5.34
N HIS A 71 -10.50 14.61 -5.12
CA HIS A 71 -10.42 13.48 -4.21
C HIS A 71 -9.59 13.83 -2.96
N PRO A 72 -10.16 13.72 -1.74
CA PRO A 72 -9.48 14.16 -0.50
C PRO A 72 -8.12 13.51 -0.29
N PHE A 73 -8.00 12.21 -0.59
CA PHE A 73 -6.74 11.49 -0.48
C PHE A 73 -5.67 12.08 -1.42
N LEU A 74 -6.01 12.26 -2.70
CA LEU A 74 -5.07 12.77 -3.70
C LEU A 74 -4.59 14.17 -3.34
N LYS A 75 -5.48 15.04 -2.85
CA LYS A 75 -5.10 16.39 -2.37
C LYS A 75 -4.15 16.33 -1.19
N THR A 76 -4.43 15.48 -0.19
CA THR A 76 -3.55 15.35 1.00
C THR A 76 -2.15 14.88 0.61
N PHE A 77 -2.02 14.08 -0.44
CA PHE A 77 -0.74 13.57 -0.93
C PHE A 77 -0.10 14.42 -2.04
N GLY A 78 -0.53 15.68 -2.19
CA GLY A 78 0.13 16.63 -3.06
C GLY A 78 -0.17 16.43 -4.55
N GLN A 79 -1.39 15.98 -4.90
CA GLN A 79 -1.83 16.05 -6.30
C GLN A 79 -1.83 17.50 -6.76
N PRO A 80 -1.08 17.85 -7.83
CA PRO A 80 -1.05 19.20 -8.34
C PRO A 80 -2.40 19.60 -8.94
N ALA A 81 -2.75 20.88 -8.81
CA ALA A 81 -3.94 21.46 -9.43
C ALA A 81 -3.85 21.49 -10.97
N ARG A 82 -2.62 21.31 -11.52
CA ARG A 82 -2.31 21.38 -12.96
C ARG A 82 -2.71 22.70 -13.61
N GLU A 83 -2.66 23.79 -12.85
CA GLU A 83 -2.83 25.13 -13.38
C GLU A 83 -1.63 25.58 -14.22
N LEU A 84 -0.45 25.04 -13.92
CA LEU A 84 0.78 25.27 -14.66
C LEU A 84 1.32 23.96 -15.24
N ALA A 85 1.99 24.04 -16.37
CA ALA A 85 2.56 22.89 -17.07
C ALA A 85 3.88 22.38 -16.46
N CYS A 86 4.14 22.62 -15.16
CA CYS A 86 5.37 22.19 -14.49
C CYS A 86 5.09 21.28 -13.29
N GLU A 87 6.02 20.35 -13.04
CA GLU A 87 6.00 19.49 -11.85
C GLU A 87 6.28 20.26 -10.54
N CYS A 88 6.62 21.55 -10.62
CA CYS A 88 6.91 22.39 -9.46
C CYS A 88 5.70 22.60 -8.54
N GLU A 89 4.48 22.35 -9.02
CA GLU A 89 3.25 22.42 -8.21
C GLU A 89 3.07 21.23 -7.26
N ARG A 90 3.90 20.19 -7.40
CA ARG A 90 3.76 18.99 -6.58
C ARG A 90 4.43 19.18 -5.23
N GLU A 91 3.64 19.16 -4.16
CA GLU A 91 4.18 19.10 -2.81
C GLU A 91 4.82 17.75 -2.56
N SER A 92 6.15 17.74 -2.38
CA SER A 92 6.93 16.52 -2.16
C SER A 92 7.23 16.23 -0.68
N ASP A 93 6.89 17.15 0.21
CA ASP A 93 7.21 17.03 1.62
C ASP A 93 6.19 16.15 2.35
N SER A 94 6.70 15.19 3.13
CA SER A 94 5.86 14.37 4.00
C SER A 94 5.36 15.20 5.19
N ASN A 95 4.08 15.09 5.49
CA ASN A 95 3.49 15.80 6.62
C ASN A 95 2.64 14.87 7.52
N LEU A 96 2.32 15.36 8.71
CA LEU A 96 1.52 14.61 9.69
C LEU A 96 0.14 14.22 9.14
N ALA A 97 -0.48 15.06 8.31
CA ALA A 97 -1.78 14.78 7.72
C ALA A 97 -1.74 13.54 6.80
N GLN A 98 -0.66 13.38 6.03
CA GLN A 98 -0.45 12.19 5.19
C GLN A 98 -0.32 10.92 6.04
N ALA A 99 0.48 10.96 7.12
CA ALA A 99 0.62 9.83 8.03
C ALA A 99 -0.71 9.45 8.67
N LEU A 100 -1.47 10.43 9.17
CA LEU A 100 -2.79 10.21 9.74
C LEU A 100 -3.80 9.67 8.72
N GLN A 101 -3.72 10.14 7.48
CA GLN A 101 -4.58 9.66 6.39
C GLN A 101 -4.33 8.19 6.05
N LEU A 102 -3.07 7.74 6.10
CA LEU A 102 -2.73 6.31 5.90
C LEU A 102 -3.19 5.43 7.06
N ILE A 103 -3.05 5.91 8.32
CA ILE A 103 -3.39 5.12 9.51
C ILE A 103 -4.89 5.09 9.76
N ASN A 104 -5.55 6.25 9.70
CA ASN A 104 -6.94 6.42 10.13
C ASN A 104 -7.86 6.99 9.04
N GLY A 105 -7.35 7.28 7.85
CA GLY A 105 -8.13 7.87 6.77
C GLY A 105 -9.29 6.99 6.34
N ALA A 106 -10.46 7.59 6.12
CA ALA A 106 -11.66 6.89 5.68
C ALA A 106 -11.40 6.10 4.39
N THR A 107 -10.71 6.69 3.43
CA THR A 107 -10.41 6.06 2.13
C THR A 107 -9.73 4.69 2.27
N VAL A 108 -8.71 4.58 3.12
CA VAL A 108 -7.99 3.33 3.34
C VAL A 108 -8.84 2.36 4.17
N ASN A 109 -9.41 2.85 5.27
CA ASN A 109 -10.22 2.04 6.19
C ASN A 109 -11.46 1.46 5.51
N ASP A 110 -12.15 2.21 4.67
CA ASP A 110 -13.35 1.73 3.96
C ASP A 110 -12.99 0.63 2.96
N LYS A 111 -11.85 0.76 2.26
CA LYS A 111 -11.35 -0.29 1.38
C LYS A 111 -10.96 -1.56 2.15
N LEU A 112 -10.34 -1.41 3.33
CA LEU A 112 -9.95 -2.54 4.17
C LEU A 112 -11.15 -3.23 4.85
N LYS A 113 -12.18 -2.48 5.24
CA LYS A 113 -13.39 -3.02 5.89
C LYS A 113 -14.38 -3.63 4.91
N ALA A 114 -14.28 -3.33 3.62
CA ALA A 114 -15.22 -3.82 2.63
C ALA A 114 -15.15 -5.36 2.50
N ALA A 115 -16.26 -6.04 2.64
CA ALA A 115 -16.33 -7.51 2.55
C ALA A 115 -15.89 -8.06 1.17
N THR A 116 -15.92 -7.23 0.14
CA THR A 116 -15.53 -7.58 -1.23
C THR A 116 -14.09 -7.21 -1.57
N ASN A 117 -13.27 -6.87 -0.57
CA ASN A 117 -11.85 -6.61 -0.75
C ASN A 117 -11.07 -7.94 -1.00
N ARG A 118 -9.75 -7.82 -1.23
CA ARG A 118 -8.88 -8.97 -1.46
C ARG A 118 -9.00 -10.01 -0.35
N ILE A 119 -8.92 -9.61 0.91
CA ILE A 119 -9.00 -10.54 2.06
C ILE A 119 -10.37 -11.24 2.07
N GLY A 120 -11.46 -10.51 1.90
CA GLY A 120 -12.80 -11.09 1.83
C GLY A 120 -12.96 -12.11 0.71
N LYS A 121 -12.38 -11.84 -0.48
CA LYS A 121 -12.36 -12.78 -1.61
C LYS A 121 -11.54 -14.03 -1.31
N LEU A 122 -10.38 -13.91 -0.65
CA LEU A 122 -9.53 -15.03 -0.28
C LEU A 122 -10.21 -15.91 0.80
N LEU A 123 -10.84 -15.29 1.80
CA LEU A 123 -11.63 -15.98 2.80
C LEU A 123 -12.83 -16.74 2.18
N ALA A 124 -13.50 -16.15 1.21
CA ALA A 124 -14.59 -16.80 0.49
C ALA A 124 -14.12 -18.05 -0.29
N LYS A 125 -12.87 -18.07 -0.74
CA LYS A 125 -12.22 -19.23 -1.36
C LYS A 125 -11.78 -20.30 -0.35
N LYS A 126 -11.94 -20.05 0.96
CA LYS A 126 -11.54 -20.94 2.05
C LYS A 126 -10.05 -21.30 2.02
N LEU A 127 -9.21 -20.37 1.62
CA LEU A 127 -7.76 -20.54 1.66
C LEU A 127 -7.25 -20.55 3.11
N SER A 128 -6.14 -21.24 3.33
CA SER A 128 -5.47 -21.27 4.64
C SER A 128 -4.85 -19.89 4.95
N ASP A 129 -4.63 -19.60 6.24
CA ASP A 129 -4.02 -18.35 6.68
C ASP A 129 -2.64 -18.12 6.08
N LYS A 130 -1.87 -19.20 5.82
CA LYS A 130 -0.59 -19.13 5.12
C LYS A 130 -0.73 -18.70 3.66
N GLU A 131 -1.67 -19.26 2.93
CA GLU A 131 -1.93 -18.89 1.54
C GLU A 131 -2.44 -17.45 1.42
N ILE A 132 -3.27 -17.00 2.36
CA ILE A 132 -3.73 -15.63 2.45
C ILE A 132 -2.54 -14.70 2.72
N LEU A 133 -1.67 -15.06 3.65
CA LEU A 133 -0.47 -14.28 3.97
C LEU A 133 0.45 -14.16 2.75
N GLU A 134 0.70 -15.28 2.05
CA GLU A 134 1.52 -15.29 0.84
C GLU A 134 0.94 -14.37 -0.24
N ASP A 135 -0.36 -14.43 -0.51
CA ASP A 135 -1.02 -13.55 -1.50
C ASP A 135 -0.90 -12.07 -1.10
N LEU A 136 -1.07 -11.76 0.19
CA LEU A 136 -0.90 -10.40 0.69
C LEU A 136 0.53 -9.90 0.54
N TYR A 137 1.54 -10.71 0.86
CA TYR A 137 2.94 -10.34 0.69
C TYR A 137 3.29 -10.14 -0.79
N LEU A 138 2.85 -11.03 -1.67
CA LEU A 138 3.07 -10.89 -3.11
C LEU A 138 2.40 -9.65 -3.68
N SER A 139 1.19 -9.34 -3.25
CA SER A 139 0.43 -8.19 -3.76
C SER A 139 0.92 -6.85 -3.21
N THR A 140 1.49 -6.81 -2.00
CA THR A 140 1.94 -5.57 -1.36
C THR A 140 3.42 -5.30 -1.52
N LEU A 141 4.24 -6.34 -1.35
CA LEU A 141 5.70 -6.25 -1.28
C LEU A 141 6.40 -6.92 -2.46
N SER A 142 5.66 -7.59 -3.34
CA SER A 142 6.18 -8.35 -4.49
C SER A 142 7.24 -9.40 -4.11
N ARG A 143 7.20 -9.88 -2.86
CA ARG A 143 8.04 -10.97 -2.34
C ARG A 143 7.21 -11.95 -1.51
N ARG A 144 7.72 -13.14 -1.32
CA ARG A 144 7.12 -14.10 -0.37
C ARG A 144 7.51 -13.76 1.06
N PRO A 145 6.66 -14.09 2.05
CA PRO A 145 7.02 -13.96 3.46
C PRO A 145 8.18 -14.89 3.81
N ASP A 146 9.09 -14.42 4.65
CA ASP A 146 10.13 -15.25 5.24
C ASP A 146 9.57 -16.08 6.42
N ALA A 147 10.32 -17.06 6.91
CA ALA A 147 9.88 -17.90 8.03
C ALA A 147 9.60 -17.08 9.31
N GLU A 148 10.32 -15.98 9.52
CA GLU A 148 10.09 -15.06 10.62
C GLU A 148 8.81 -14.23 10.41
N ASP A 149 8.60 -13.71 9.21
CA ASP A 149 7.39 -13.00 8.81
C ASP A 149 6.14 -13.87 9.01
N GLU A 150 6.19 -15.15 8.55
CA GLU A 150 5.10 -16.11 8.74
C GLU A 150 4.79 -16.31 10.22
N LYS A 151 5.81 -16.56 11.02
CA LYS A 151 5.67 -16.80 12.46
C LYS A 151 5.00 -15.61 13.16
N VAL A 152 5.49 -14.41 12.92
CA VAL A 152 4.96 -13.17 13.54
C VAL A 152 3.51 -12.94 13.11
N ALA A 153 3.22 -13.07 11.83
CA ALA A 153 1.87 -12.84 11.30
C ALA A 153 0.86 -13.87 11.83
N LEU A 154 1.19 -15.16 11.80
CA LEU A 154 0.31 -16.22 12.29
C LEU A 154 0.11 -16.15 13.81
N GLU A 155 1.14 -15.79 14.57
CA GLU A 155 1.03 -15.55 16.02
C GLU A 155 0.10 -14.37 16.33
N TYR A 156 0.17 -13.29 15.53
CA TYR A 156 -0.70 -12.15 15.68
C TYR A 156 -2.17 -12.50 15.41
N VAL A 157 -2.43 -13.22 14.31
CA VAL A 157 -3.79 -13.70 13.96
C VAL A 157 -4.32 -14.64 15.05
N GLY A 158 -3.51 -15.58 15.52
CA GLY A 158 -3.90 -16.52 16.59
C GLY A 158 -4.21 -15.82 17.92
N LYS A 159 -3.46 -14.78 18.29
CA LYS A 159 -3.76 -13.96 19.49
C LYS A 159 -5.08 -13.20 19.35
N PHE A 160 -5.41 -12.75 18.15
CA PHE A 160 -6.65 -12.03 17.90
C PHE A 160 -7.87 -12.95 17.95
N ASP A 161 -7.75 -14.19 17.47
CA ASP A 161 -8.79 -15.19 17.58
C ASP A 161 -9.01 -15.65 19.03
N ALA A 162 -7.98 -15.67 19.85
CA ALA A 162 -8.04 -16.02 21.27
C ALA A 162 -8.57 -14.87 22.16
N SER A 163 -8.39 -13.63 21.77
CA SER A 163 -8.96 -12.47 22.47
C SER A 163 -10.39 -12.23 21.98
N LYS A 164 -11.30 -11.87 22.90
CA LYS A 164 -12.76 -11.68 22.70
C LYS A 164 -13.25 -11.05 21.36
N GLY A 165 -12.36 -10.69 20.46
CA GLY A 165 -12.66 -10.33 19.07
C GLY A 165 -13.06 -11.51 18.18
N GLY A 166 -12.72 -12.73 18.56
CA GLY A 166 -13.08 -13.97 17.84
C GLY A 166 -14.59 -14.24 17.81
N GLU A 167 -15.33 -13.80 18.81
CA GLU A 167 -16.80 -13.94 18.83
C GLU A 167 -17.49 -13.12 17.72
N GLN A 168 -16.96 -11.93 17.43
CA GLN A 168 -17.53 -11.09 16.35
C GLN A 168 -17.17 -11.60 14.96
N LEU A 169 -16.00 -12.21 14.80
CA LEU A 169 -15.60 -12.85 13.53
C LEU A 169 -16.31 -14.21 13.33
N ALA A 170 -16.51 -15.00 14.39
CA ALA A 170 -17.27 -16.24 14.34
C ALA A 170 -18.76 -16.01 14.04
N GLN A 171 -19.35 -14.91 14.53
CA GLN A 171 -20.72 -14.52 14.16
C GLN A 171 -20.86 -14.06 12.72
N LYS A 172 -19.80 -13.54 12.09
CA LYS A 172 -19.81 -13.20 10.67
C LYS A 172 -19.49 -14.39 9.75
N ARG A 173 -19.06 -15.52 10.31
CA ARG A 173 -18.82 -16.78 9.58
C ARG A 173 -20.05 -17.71 9.55
N LYS A 174 -21.13 -17.37 10.25
CA LYS A 174 -22.46 -17.99 10.14
C LYS A 174 -23.36 -17.20 9.21
#